data_823d427104485955b1c7696acc939b2a
#
_entry.id   823d427104485955b1c7696acc939b2a
#
_cell.length_a   1.000
_cell.length_b   1.000
_cell.length_c   1.000
_cell.angle_alpha   90.00
_cell.angle_beta   90.00
_cell.angle_gamma   90.00
#
_symmetry.space_group_name_H-M   'P 1'
#
loop_
_entity.id
_entity.type
_entity.pdbx_description
1 polymer ?
#
loop_
_entity_poly.entity_id
_entity_poly.type
_entity_poly.pdbx_seq_one_letter_code
_entity_poly.pdbx_strand_id
1 'polypeptide(L)'
;MSIQDAKTVVRRFNEEVIAGGDRAVFEKLMAPGFVNRSAPAGAPAGAENMWNTFQNVLRPALAGLTVTIHDQVGEGDKVTTRKTISGTHVGPLLGVEATGRQVSIDVIDIVRLEDGRYAEHWGINNLAAVLASLRQG
;
A
#
# COMPACT_ATOMS: atom_id res chain seq x y z
N MET A 1 1.05 18.16 -14.84
CA MET A 1 0.89 16.69 -14.93
C MET A 1 -0.55 16.35 -15.26
N SER A 2 -0.76 15.49 -16.24
CA SER A 2 -2.10 15.05 -16.62
C SER A 2 -2.63 14.03 -15.61
N ILE A 3 -3.95 13.80 -15.62
CA ILE A 3 -4.56 12.75 -14.81
C ILE A 3 -3.99 11.38 -15.21
N GLN A 4 -3.75 11.16 -16.50
CA GLN A 4 -3.18 9.90 -16.97
C GLN A 4 -1.76 9.69 -16.44
N ASP A 5 -0.93 10.75 -16.43
CA ASP A 5 0.41 10.70 -15.84
C ASP A 5 0.34 10.41 -14.33
N ALA A 6 -0.59 11.05 -13.64
CA ALA A 6 -0.80 10.82 -12.21
C ALA A 6 -1.16 9.36 -11.91
N LYS A 7 -2.06 8.78 -12.69
CA LYS A 7 -2.43 7.35 -12.57
C LYS A 7 -1.23 6.45 -12.81
N THR A 8 -0.38 6.79 -13.77
CA THR A 8 0.83 6.01 -14.10
C THR A 8 1.81 6.02 -12.92
N VAL A 9 2.00 7.17 -12.27
CA VAL A 9 2.85 7.26 -11.08
C VAL A 9 2.34 6.33 -9.97
N VAL A 10 1.02 6.34 -9.73
CA VAL A 10 0.40 5.48 -8.71
C VAL A 10 0.55 4.00 -9.07
N ARG A 11 0.36 3.62 -10.33
CA ARG A 11 0.60 2.24 -10.79
C ARG A 11 2.03 1.83 -10.54
N ARG A 12 2.98 2.68 -10.90
CA ARG A 12 4.39 2.41 -10.70
C ARG A 12 4.72 2.17 -9.23
N PHE A 13 4.16 2.98 -8.33
CA PHE A 13 4.33 2.79 -6.90
C PHE A 13 3.82 1.42 -6.45
N ASN A 14 2.62 1.03 -6.89
CA ASN A 14 2.04 -0.25 -6.52
C ASN A 14 2.84 -1.45 -7.05
N GLU A 15 3.30 -1.38 -8.28
CA GLU A 15 4.02 -2.49 -8.94
C GLU A 15 5.48 -2.58 -8.50
N GLU A 16 6.18 -1.46 -8.42
CA GLU A 16 7.63 -1.46 -8.16
C GLU A 16 7.96 -1.29 -6.68
N VAL A 17 7.15 -0.56 -5.93
CA VAL A 17 7.41 -0.34 -4.50
C VAL A 17 6.70 -1.37 -3.63
N ILE A 18 5.38 -1.48 -3.72
CA ILE A 18 4.63 -2.40 -2.85
C ILE A 18 4.91 -3.85 -3.26
N ALA A 19 4.64 -4.23 -4.49
CA ALA A 19 4.88 -5.59 -4.96
C ALA A 19 6.37 -5.88 -5.15
N GLY A 20 7.12 -4.94 -5.71
CA GLY A 20 8.51 -5.15 -6.09
C GLY A 20 9.56 -4.88 -5.01
N GLY A 21 9.22 -4.12 -3.97
CA GLY A 21 10.16 -3.79 -2.90
C GLY A 21 11.32 -2.89 -3.31
N ASP A 22 11.15 -2.09 -4.35
CA ASP A 22 12.20 -1.26 -4.91
C ASP A 22 12.35 0.05 -4.12
N ARG A 23 13.36 0.11 -3.25
CA ARG A 23 13.65 1.27 -2.42
C ARG A 23 14.03 2.50 -3.23
N ALA A 24 14.78 2.35 -4.29
CA ALA A 24 15.21 3.47 -5.13
C ALA A 24 14.01 4.15 -5.80
N VAL A 25 13.05 3.37 -6.29
CA VAL A 25 11.80 3.90 -6.86
C VAL A 25 10.97 4.57 -5.76
N PHE A 26 10.87 3.96 -4.58
CA PHE A 26 10.18 4.56 -3.46
C PHE A 26 10.71 5.97 -3.16
N GLU A 27 12.01 6.12 -3.06
CA GLU A 27 12.63 7.43 -2.78
C GLU A 27 12.33 8.45 -3.88
N LYS A 28 12.29 8.02 -5.14
CA LYS A 28 11.97 8.90 -6.26
C LYS A 28 10.52 9.36 -6.26
N LEU A 29 9.60 8.52 -5.79
CA LEU A 29 8.17 8.79 -5.88
C LEU A 29 7.60 9.48 -4.63
N MET A 30 8.39 9.67 -3.57
CA MET A 30 7.92 10.32 -2.35
C MET A 30 8.35 11.78 -2.30
N ALA A 31 7.40 12.69 -2.05
CA ALA A 31 7.71 14.08 -1.81
C ALA A 31 8.39 14.24 -0.45
N PRO A 32 9.29 15.24 -0.28
CA PRO A 32 10.02 15.43 0.99
C PRO A 32 9.12 15.58 2.22
N GLY A 33 7.98 16.19 2.07
CA GLY A 33 7.02 16.41 3.17
C GLY A 33 5.85 15.44 3.19
N PHE A 34 6.00 14.26 2.62
CA PHE A 34 4.91 13.27 2.54
C PHE A 34 4.27 13.01 3.89
N VAL A 35 2.94 12.97 3.92
CA VAL A 35 2.17 12.62 5.12
C VAL A 35 1.15 11.52 4.79
N ASN A 36 1.19 10.44 5.57
CA ASN A 36 0.17 9.41 5.52
C ASN A 36 -0.95 9.78 6.51
N ARG A 37 -2.07 10.28 5.99
CA ARG A 37 -3.22 10.72 6.80
C ARG A 37 -3.97 9.55 7.44
N SER A 38 -3.69 8.32 7.03
CA SER A 38 -4.32 7.11 7.57
C SER A 38 -3.40 6.36 8.53
N ALA A 39 -2.26 6.92 8.91
CA ALA A 39 -1.41 6.32 9.93
C ALA A 39 -2.19 6.24 11.25
N PRO A 40 -2.02 5.14 12.03
CA PRO A 40 -2.67 5.02 13.33
C PRO A 40 -2.32 6.19 14.26
N ALA A 41 -3.24 6.56 15.15
CA ALA A 41 -3.02 7.61 16.13
C ALA A 41 -1.75 7.32 16.94
N GLY A 42 -0.87 8.31 17.05
CA GLY A 42 0.40 8.19 17.77
C GLY A 42 1.53 7.53 16.98
N ALA A 43 1.25 6.99 15.78
CA ALA A 43 2.28 6.44 14.92
C ALA A 43 2.88 7.53 14.03
N PRO A 44 4.17 7.40 13.62
CA PRO A 44 4.75 8.31 12.65
C PRO A 44 3.98 8.26 11.33
N ALA A 45 3.73 9.42 10.73
CA ALA A 45 2.95 9.55 9.50
C ALA A 45 3.80 9.84 8.26
N GLY A 46 5.12 9.72 8.35
CA GLY A 46 6.03 10.01 7.25
C GLY A 46 6.28 8.81 6.34
N ALA A 47 7.09 9.06 5.31
CA ALA A 47 7.40 8.07 4.29
C ALA A 47 8.06 6.80 4.85
N GLU A 48 8.98 6.95 5.79
CA GLU A 48 9.71 5.79 6.34
C GLU A 48 8.78 4.81 7.07
N ASN A 49 7.75 5.30 7.75
CA ASN A 49 6.80 4.41 8.41
C ASN A 49 5.95 3.66 7.39
N MET A 50 5.58 4.31 6.29
CA MET A 50 4.86 3.64 5.20
C MET A 50 5.74 2.56 4.55
N TRP A 51 7.00 2.86 4.29
CA TRP A 51 7.96 1.89 3.77
C TRP A 51 8.08 0.68 4.72
N ASN A 52 8.19 0.95 6.01
CA ASN A 52 8.27 -0.10 7.02
C ASN A 52 7.08 -1.05 6.98
N THR A 53 5.87 -0.52 6.76
CA THR A 53 4.66 -1.35 6.63
C THR A 53 4.78 -2.32 5.46
N PHE A 54 5.21 -1.85 4.30
CA PHE A 54 5.35 -2.72 3.13
C PHE A 54 6.51 -3.70 3.28
N GLN A 55 7.66 -3.22 3.70
CA GLN A 55 8.91 -4.00 3.69
C GLN A 55 9.03 -4.94 4.89
N ASN A 56 8.60 -4.52 6.07
CA ASN A 56 8.84 -5.26 7.30
C ASN A 56 7.60 -5.91 7.90
N VAL A 57 6.40 -5.54 7.46
CA VAL A 57 5.14 -6.14 7.94
C VAL A 57 4.52 -7.03 6.86
N LEU A 58 4.24 -6.49 5.68
CA LEU A 58 3.54 -7.24 4.64
C LEU A 58 4.45 -8.23 3.91
N ARG A 59 5.62 -7.80 3.48
CA ARG A 59 6.50 -8.63 2.65
C ARG A 59 6.96 -9.91 3.35
N PRO A 60 7.41 -9.89 4.62
CA PRO A 60 7.79 -11.13 5.32
C PRO A 60 6.60 -12.05 5.59
N ALA A 61 5.40 -11.50 5.70
CA ALA A 61 4.19 -12.28 6.00
C ALA A 61 3.59 -12.94 4.77
N LEU A 62 3.74 -12.32 3.58
CA LEU A 62 3.04 -12.72 2.35
C LEU A 62 4.04 -13.06 1.25
N ALA A 63 4.21 -14.35 0.97
CA ALA A 63 5.03 -14.80 -0.15
C ALA A 63 4.29 -14.54 -1.47
N GLY A 64 5.05 -14.18 -2.51
CA GLY A 64 4.48 -13.88 -3.81
C GLY A 64 3.59 -12.64 -3.80
N LEU A 65 3.95 -11.65 -2.99
CA LEU A 65 3.17 -10.43 -2.84
C LEU A 65 2.89 -9.78 -4.19
N THR A 66 1.62 -9.59 -4.50
CA THR A 66 1.17 -8.93 -5.72
C THR A 66 0.14 -7.86 -5.40
N VAL A 67 0.02 -6.89 -6.30
CA VAL A 67 -1.01 -5.86 -6.22
C VAL A 67 -1.79 -5.87 -7.53
N THR A 68 -3.10 -6.04 -7.43
CA THR A 68 -4.00 -5.97 -8.57
C THR A 68 -4.81 -4.68 -8.48
N ILE A 69 -4.63 -3.79 -9.44
CA ILE A 69 -5.40 -2.56 -9.52
C ILE A 69 -6.66 -2.83 -10.33
N HIS A 70 -7.83 -2.61 -9.71
CA HIS A 70 -9.12 -2.82 -10.36
C HIS A 70 -9.60 -1.56 -11.07
N ASP A 71 -9.54 -0.40 -10.41
CA ASP A 71 -9.98 0.88 -10.95
C ASP A 71 -9.07 2.00 -10.48
N GLN A 72 -8.98 3.03 -11.29
CA GLN A 72 -8.37 4.31 -10.91
C GLN A 72 -9.23 5.46 -11.41
N VAL A 73 -9.51 6.40 -10.54
CA VAL A 73 -10.25 7.63 -10.85
C VAL A 73 -9.41 8.81 -10.41
N GLY A 74 -9.25 9.81 -11.27
CA GLY A 74 -8.44 10.99 -10.95
C GLY A 74 -9.19 12.28 -11.16
N GLU A 75 -8.91 13.26 -10.29
CA GLU A 75 -9.43 14.61 -10.41
C GLU A 75 -8.46 15.58 -9.74
N GLY A 76 -8.11 16.66 -10.44
CA GLY A 76 -7.15 17.62 -9.92
C GLY A 76 -5.78 16.98 -9.70
N ASP A 77 -5.28 17.05 -8.47
CA ASP A 77 -4.00 16.46 -8.07
C ASP A 77 -4.14 15.14 -7.33
N LYS A 78 -5.35 14.55 -7.32
CA LYS A 78 -5.63 13.32 -6.58
C LYS A 78 -6.00 12.15 -7.47
N VAL A 79 -5.54 10.97 -7.08
CA VAL A 79 -5.90 9.70 -7.72
C VAL A 79 -6.45 8.76 -6.66
N THR A 80 -7.65 8.23 -6.94
CA THR A 80 -8.27 7.18 -6.13
C THR A 80 -8.03 5.85 -6.81
N THR A 81 -7.56 4.85 -6.06
CA THR A 81 -7.28 3.53 -6.58
C THR A 81 -8.00 2.47 -5.74
N ARG A 82 -8.73 1.58 -6.42
CA ARG A 82 -9.30 0.37 -5.81
C ARG A 82 -8.42 -0.80 -6.22
N LYS A 83 -7.89 -1.52 -5.25
CA LYS A 83 -6.90 -2.57 -5.49
C LYS A 83 -7.01 -3.71 -4.49
N THR A 84 -6.34 -4.83 -4.79
CA THR A 84 -6.19 -5.96 -3.89
C THR A 84 -4.71 -6.30 -3.75
N ILE A 85 -4.25 -6.42 -2.51
CA ILE A 85 -2.91 -6.90 -2.19
C ILE A 85 -3.05 -8.36 -1.79
N SER A 86 -2.32 -9.25 -2.46
CA SER A 86 -2.45 -10.70 -2.28
C SER A 86 -1.11 -11.36 -2.04
N GLY A 87 -1.15 -12.51 -1.39
CA GLY A 87 0.01 -13.36 -1.18
C GLY A 87 -0.34 -14.57 -0.33
N THR A 88 0.63 -15.47 -0.17
CA THR A 88 0.47 -16.64 0.68
C THR A 88 0.99 -16.32 2.08
N HIS A 89 0.18 -16.60 3.10
CA HIS A 89 0.49 -16.29 4.51
C HIS A 89 1.54 -17.25 5.06
N VAL A 90 2.81 -16.87 4.93
CA VAL A 90 3.96 -17.70 5.30
C VAL A 90 4.71 -17.23 6.55
N GLY A 91 4.43 -16.02 7.02
CA GLY A 91 5.03 -15.45 8.23
C GLY A 91 3.99 -14.75 9.09
N PRO A 92 4.32 -14.41 10.34
CA PRO A 92 3.39 -13.73 11.21
C PRO A 92 2.87 -12.43 10.58
N LEU A 93 1.58 -12.19 10.66
CA LEU A 93 0.95 -10.97 10.18
C LEU A 93 0.19 -10.34 11.35
N LEU A 94 0.72 -9.24 11.88
CA LEU A 94 0.11 -8.48 12.98
C LEU A 94 -0.38 -9.38 14.12
N GLY A 95 0.48 -10.30 14.57
CA GLY A 95 0.18 -11.21 15.67
C GLY A 95 -0.52 -12.49 15.28
N VAL A 96 -0.83 -12.71 14.02
CA VAL A 96 -1.42 -13.96 13.53
C VAL A 96 -0.33 -14.83 12.93
N GLU A 97 -0.12 -16.01 13.49
CA GLU A 97 0.88 -16.98 13.02
C GLU A 97 0.56 -17.45 11.60
N ALA A 98 1.60 -17.83 10.84
CA ALA A 98 1.47 -18.29 9.47
C ALA A 98 0.46 -19.43 9.33
N THR A 99 -0.49 -19.29 8.40
CA THR A 99 -1.54 -20.27 8.15
C THR A 99 -1.33 -21.06 6.86
N GLY A 100 -0.45 -20.58 5.96
CA GLY A 100 -0.29 -21.16 4.62
C GLY A 100 -1.41 -20.84 3.67
N ARG A 101 -2.43 -20.06 4.10
CA ARG A 101 -3.59 -19.71 3.26
C ARG A 101 -3.27 -18.53 2.36
N GLN A 102 -4.02 -18.44 1.26
CA GLN A 102 -4.01 -17.25 0.43
C GLN A 102 -4.71 -16.11 1.16
N VAL A 103 -4.09 -14.94 1.09
CA VAL A 103 -4.62 -13.71 1.69
C VAL A 103 -4.89 -12.70 0.59
N SER A 104 -6.04 -12.05 0.66
CA SER A 104 -6.41 -10.95 -0.22
C SER A 104 -6.89 -9.79 0.63
N ILE A 105 -6.19 -8.67 0.56
CA ILE A 105 -6.52 -7.46 1.30
C ILE A 105 -7.04 -6.43 0.31
N ASP A 106 -8.31 -6.07 0.46
CA ASP A 106 -8.93 -5.05 -0.39
C ASP A 106 -8.63 -3.66 0.16
N VAL A 107 -8.24 -2.76 -0.71
CA VAL A 107 -7.82 -1.41 -0.36
C VAL A 107 -8.46 -0.41 -1.32
N ILE A 108 -8.94 0.70 -0.77
CA ILE A 108 -9.27 1.88 -1.55
C ILE A 108 -8.46 3.02 -0.95
N ASP A 109 -7.64 3.66 -1.76
CA ASP A 109 -6.85 4.79 -1.29
C ASP A 109 -6.95 6.00 -2.21
N ILE A 110 -6.60 7.16 -1.65
CA ILE A 110 -6.49 8.41 -2.37
C ILE A 110 -5.07 8.91 -2.15
N VAL A 111 -4.40 9.27 -3.24
CA VAL A 111 -3.07 9.86 -3.21
C VAL A 111 -3.13 11.25 -3.81
N ARG A 112 -2.63 12.25 -3.10
CA ARG A 112 -2.39 13.57 -3.66
C ARG A 112 -0.94 13.64 -4.15
N LEU A 113 -0.77 14.04 -5.40
CA LEU A 113 0.54 14.17 -6.03
C LEU A 113 0.95 15.62 -6.12
N GLU A 114 2.24 15.87 -5.93
CA GLU A 114 2.86 17.17 -6.08
C GLU A 114 4.17 16.96 -6.84
N ASP A 115 4.31 17.61 -7.99
CA ASP A 115 5.46 17.43 -8.87
C ASP A 115 5.75 15.96 -9.22
N GLY A 116 4.69 15.17 -9.43
CA GLY A 116 4.82 13.77 -9.77
C GLY A 116 5.19 12.85 -8.62
N ARG A 117 5.08 13.32 -7.38
CA ARG A 117 5.43 12.56 -6.18
C ARG A 117 4.27 12.50 -5.20
N TYR A 118 4.25 11.45 -4.39
CA TYR A 118 3.28 11.28 -3.30
C TYR A 118 3.48 12.35 -2.25
N ALA A 119 2.49 13.22 -2.05
CA ALA A 119 2.51 14.26 -1.02
C ALA A 119 1.61 13.91 0.17
N GLU A 120 0.46 13.29 -0.08
CA GLU A 120 -0.46 12.83 0.97
C GLU A 120 -1.13 11.52 0.55
N HIS A 121 -1.51 10.73 1.54
CA HIS A 121 -2.21 9.46 1.34
C HIS A 121 -3.33 9.31 2.36
N TRP A 122 -4.48 8.85 1.90
CA TRP A 122 -5.62 8.39 2.72
C TRP A 122 -6.00 7.01 2.22
N GLY A 123 -6.25 6.08 3.13
CA GLY A 123 -6.64 4.74 2.71
C GLY A 123 -7.52 4.04 3.72
N ILE A 124 -8.36 3.17 3.21
CA ILE A 124 -9.14 2.21 4.00
C ILE A 124 -8.92 0.83 3.43
N ASN A 125 -9.02 -0.19 4.27
CA ASN A 125 -8.85 -1.57 3.86
C ASN A 125 -9.66 -2.51 4.75
N ASN A 126 -9.71 -3.78 4.36
CA ASN A 126 -10.42 -4.82 5.13
C ASN A 126 -9.46 -5.72 5.93
N LEU A 127 -8.28 -5.23 6.27
CA LEU A 127 -7.26 -6.03 6.95
C LEU A 127 -7.77 -6.63 8.27
N ALA A 128 -8.54 -5.88 9.06
CA ALA A 128 -9.09 -6.39 10.30
C ALA A 128 -9.96 -7.63 10.09
N ALA A 129 -10.82 -7.62 9.07
CA ALA A 129 -11.66 -8.77 8.72
C ALA A 129 -10.82 -9.95 8.21
N VAL A 130 -9.77 -9.68 7.44
CA VAL A 130 -8.84 -10.71 6.97
C VAL A 130 -8.14 -11.38 8.15
N LEU A 131 -7.63 -10.60 9.10
CA LEU A 131 -6.98 -11.15 10.30
C LEU A 131 -7.93 -11.99 11.12
N ALA A 132 -9.19 -11.54 11.31
CA ALA A 132 -10.20 -12.30 12.01
C ALA A 132 -10.46 -13.66 11.33
N SER A 133 -10.54 -13.66 10.00
CA SER A 133 -10.71 -14.88 9.22
C SER A 133 -9.53 -15.85 9.39
N LEU A 134 -8.30 -15.34 9.40
CA LEU A 134 -7.10 -16.15 9.58
C LEU A 134 -7.05 -16.81 10.97
N ARG A 135 -7.57 -16.14 12.01
CA ARG A 135 -7.62 -16.67 13.37
C ARG A 135 -8.63 -17.80 13.54
N GLN A 136 -9.59 -17.93 12.66
CA GLN A 136 -10.65 -18.94 12.76
C GLN A 136 -10.20 -20.31 12.22
N GLY A 137 -8.99 -20.46 11.86
CA GLY A 137 -8.45 -21.74 11.42
C GLY A 137 -9.18 -22.34 10.26
#